data_e5c767f3a341ebf00d5a21fe32800b5a
#
_entry.id   e5c767f3a341ebf00d5a21fe32800b5a
#
_cell.length_a   1.000
_cell.length_b   1.000
_cell.length_c   1.000
_cell.angle_alpha   90.00
_cell.angle_beta   90.00
_cell.angle_gamma   90.00
#
_symmetry.space_group_name_H-M   'P 1'
#
loop_
_entity.id
_entity.type
_entity.pdbx_description
1 polymer ?
#
loop_
_entity_poly.entity_id
_entity_poly.type
_entity_poly.pdbx_seq_one_letter_code
_entity_poly.pdbx_strand_id
1 'polypeptide(L)'
;NLKINNKHTIAYLLFYSYICNMKNMTNTQFFQVESGPQISAKDILEIVYKALSEKGYNPVNQIVGYIMSGDPTYITSHNGARSLIMKMERDELVEEMLKTYIEHNEWE
;
A
#
# COMPACT_ATOMS: atom_id res chain seq x y z
N ASN A 1 0.93 3.23 23.76
CA ASN A 1 0.64 2.50 24.21
C ASN A 1 -0.63 2.74 24.62
N LEU A 2 -0.98 3.00 25.17
CA LEU A 2 -1.97 3.23 25.58
C LEU A 2 -2.80 3.88 24.83
N LYS A 3 -2.58 4.21 23.90
CA LYS A 3 -3.35 4.77 23.07
C LYS A 3 -4.40 3.90 22.65
N ILE A 4 -4.51 2.76 23.07
CA ILE A 4 -5.53 1.90 22.73
C ILE A 4 -6.82 2.47 23.06
N ASN A 5 -6.90 3.42 23.91
CA ASN A 5 -8.16 3.96 24.23
C ASN A 5 -8.56 4.95 23.24
N ASN A 6 -7.74 5.27 22.30
CA ASN A 6 -8.08 6.27 21.34
C ASN A 6 -9.21 5.78 20.45
N LYS A 7 -10.19 6.58 20.20
CA LYS A 7 -11.30 6.17 19.36
C LYS A 7 -10.86 5.86 17.96
N HIS A 8 -9.89 6.59 17.45
CA HIS A 8 -9.43 6.34 16.09
C HIS A 8 -8.75 4.97 15.99
N THR A 9 -8.03 4.58 17.02
CA THR A 9 -7.37 3.31 17.00
C THR A 9 -8.39 2.19 17.01
N ILE A 10 -9.43 2.35 17.82
CA ILE A 10 -10.46 1.32 17.90
C ILE A 10 -11.20 1.22 16.58
N ALA A 11 -11.53 2.37 15.98
CA ALA A 11 -12.24 2.36 14.72
C ALA A 11 -11.39 1.69 13.64
N TYR A 12 -10.08 1.96 13.64
CA TYR A 12 -9.22 1.36 12.65
C TYR A 12 -9.16 -0.15 12.82
N LEU A 13 -9.08 -0.62 14.05
CA LEU A 13 -9.01 -2.04 14.28
C LEU A 13 -10.31 -2.74 13.86
N LEU A 14 -11.44 -2.10 14.11
CA LEU A 14 -12.70 -2.69 13.71
C LEU A 14 -12.83 -2.75 12.19
N PHE A 15 -12.39 -1.68 11.53
CA PHE A 15 -12.44 -1.65 10.07
C PHE A 15 -11.51 -2.71 9.50
N TYR A 16 -10.33 -2.85 10.07
CA TYR A 16 -9.37 -3.81 9.59
C TYR A 16 -9.92 -5.22 9.77
N SER A 17 -10.56 -5.47 10.89
CA SER A 17 -11.13 -6.78 11.13
C SER A 17 -12.23 -7.07 10.12
N TYR A 18 -13.03 -6.06 9.80
CA TYR A 18 -14.09 -6.24 8.84
C TYR A 18 -13.52 -6.57 7.47
N ILE A 19 -12.48 -5.87 7.07
CA ILE A 19 -11.86 -6.12 5.78
C ILE A 19 -11.23 -7.52 5.75
N CYS A 20 -10.63 -7.94 6.83
CA CYS A 20 -10.04 -9.26 6.87
C CYS A 20 -11.10 -10.34 6.73
N ASN A 21 -12.25 -10.15 7.36
CA ASN A 21 -13.30 -11.12 7.25
C ASN A 21 -13.84 -11.18 5.83
N MET A 22 -13.96 -10.03 5.19
CA MET A 22 -14.41 -10.04 3.82
C MET A 22 -13.44 -10.77 2.92
N LYS A 23 -12.15 -10.55 3.14
CA LYS A 23 -11.17 -11.23 2.32
C LYS A 23 -11.23 -12.73 2.54
N ASN A 24 -11.42 -13.14 3.77
CA ASN A 24 -11.51 -14.56 4.04
C ASN A 24 -12.70 -15.16 3.33
N MET A 25 -13.81 -14.45 3.32
CA MET A 25 -14.96 -14.98 2.67
C MET A 25 -14.77 -15.09 1.19
N THR A 26 -14.15 -14.10 0.59
CA THR A 26 -13.99 -14.16 -0.84
C THR A 26 -12.89 -15.11 -1.23
N ASN A 27 -11.98 -15.41 -0.34
CA ASN A 27 -10.91 -16.24 -0.72
C ASN A 27 -11.09 -17.67 -0.47
N THR A 28 -12.23 -18.05 -0.05
CA THR A 28 -12.43 -19.42 0.23
C THR A 28 -11.99 -20.25 -0.87
N GLN A 29 -12.15 -19.83 -2.04
CA GLN A 29 -11.84 -20.67 -3.07
C GLN A 29 -10.53 -20.47 -3.62
N PHE A 30 -9.85 -19.50 -3.41
CA PHE A 30 -8.58 -19.54 -3.97
C PHE A 30 -7.53 -19.23 -3.14
N PHE A 31 -7.68 -19.29 -2.01
CA PHE A 31 -6.67 -18.96 -1.20
C PHE A 31 -5.40 -19.51 -1.48
N GLN A 32 -5.29 -20.39 -2.09
CA GLN A 32 -4.11 -21.06 -2.23
C GLN A 32 -3.29 -20.44 -3.17
N VAL A 33 -3.68 -19.65 -3.87
CA VAL A 33 -2.96 -19.14 -4.83
C VAL A 33 -1.75 -18.54 -4.45
N GLU A 34 -1.56 -18.07 -3.48
CA GLU A 34 -0.43 -17.46 -3.26
C GLU A 34 0.63 -18.17 -2.95
N SER A 35 1.18 -18.75 -3.53
CA SER A 35 2.22 -19.51 -3.17
C SER A 35 3.48 -18.84 -3.34
N GLY A 36 3.75 -17.99 -4.04
CA GLY A 36 5.03 -17.43 -4.22
C GLY A 36 5.38 -16.45 -3.15
N PRO A 37 6.59 -15.95 -3.17
CA PRO A 37 6.98 -14.95 -2.23
C PRO A 37 6.19 -13.70 -2.47
N GLN A 38 5.82 -13.02 -1.42
CA GLN A 38 5.05 -11.83 -1.54
C GLN A 38 5.96 -10.63 -1.53
N ILE A 39 5.72 -9.70 -2.38
CA ILE A 39 6.55 -8.52 -2.45
C ILE A 39 5.93 -7.52 -1.50
N SER A 40 6.71 -6.85 -0.73
CA SER A 40 6.20 -5.93 0.28
C SER A 40 5.87 -4.56 -0.29
N ALA A 41 5.08 -3.81 0.43
CA ALA A 41 4.75 -2.45 0.00
C ALA A 41 6.01 -1.61 -0.15
N LYS A 42 6.97 -1.81 0.75
CA LYS A 42 8.21 -1.07 0.68
C LYS A 42 8.93 -1.35 -0.64
N ASP A 43 9.00 -2.62 -1.04
CA ASP A 43 9.69 -2.97 -2.25
C ASP A 43 8.97 -2.44 -3.49
N ILE A 44 7.65 -2.48 -3.47
CA ILE A 44 6.87 -1.97 -4.58
C ILE A 44 7.10 -0.47 -4.71
N LEU A 45 7.06 0.25 -3.61
CA LEU A 45 7.26 1.69 -3.66
C LEU A 45 8.65 2.06 -4.16
N GLU A 46 9.65 1.27 -3.79
CA GLU A 46 10.99 1.54 -4.23
C GLU A 46 11.12 1.34 -5.74
N ILE A 47 10.55 0.27 -6.26
CA ILE A 47 10.61 -0.01 -7.69
C ILE A 47 9.86 1.06 -8.46
N VAL A 48 8.71 1.47 -7.97
CA VAL A 48 7.92 2.48 -8.63
C VAL A 48 8.63 3.83 -8.60
N TYR A 49 9.24 4.16 -7.47
CA TYR A 49 9.98 5.41 -7.34
C TYR A 49 11.11 5.44 -8.37
N LYS A 50 11.87 4.36 -8.49
CA LYS A 50 12.96 4.32 -9.41
C LYS A 50 12.49 4.38 -10.86
N ALA A 51 11.42 3.68 -11.17
CA ALA A 51 10.90 3.68 -12.53
C ALA A 51 10.43 5.07 -12.94
N LEU A 52 9.73 5.76 -12.05
CA LEU A 52 9.26 7.10 -12.37
C LEU A 52 10.42 8.07 -12.51
N SER A 53 11.42 7.95 -11.64
CA SER A 53 12.58 8.81 -11.72
C SER A 53 13.35 8.59 -13.01
N GLU A 54 13.51 7.34 -13.40
CA GLU A 54 14.25 7.03 -14.62
C GLU A 54 13.55 7.58 -15.84
N LYS A 55 12.25 7.68 -15.82
CA LYS A 55 11.54 8.20 -16.96
C LYS A 55 11.31 9.71 -16.86
N GLY A 56 11.91 10.35 -15.86
CA GLY A 56 11.83 11.80 -15.76
C GLY A 56 10.60 12.36 -15.10
N TYR A 57 9.79 11.52 -14.48
CA TYR A 57 8.62 12.02 -13.79
C TYR A 57 8.96 12.40 -12.36
N ASN A 58 8.12 13.20 -11.74
CA ASN A 58 8.28 13.53 -10.34
C ASN A 58 7.60 12.41 -9.56
N PRO A 59 8.35 11.57 -8.87
CA PRO A 59 7.74 10.40 -8.24
C PRO A 59 6.69 10.73 -7.20
N VAL A 60 6.90 11.78 -6.42
CA VAL A 60 5.94 12.12 -5.38
C VAL A 60 4.61 12.52 -6.00
N ASN A 61 4.65 13.38 -7.02
CA ASN A 61 3.41 13.82 -7.63
C ASN A 61 2.66 12.66 -8.26
N GLN A 62 3.37 11.76 -8.92
CA GLN A 62 2.71 10.66 -9.60
C GLN A 62 2.15 9.64 -8.62
N ILE A 63 2.88 9.33 -7.57
CA ILE A 63 2.40 8.37 -6.61
C ILE A 63 1.22 8.95 -5.84
N VAL A 64 1.28 10.22 -5.46
CA VAL A 64 0.16 10.84 -4.77
C VAL A 64 -1.06 10.86 -5.69
N GLY A 65 -0.86 11.19 -6.97
CA GLY A 65 -1.96 11.19 -7.92
C GLY A 65 -2.63 9.83 -8.02
N TYR A 66 -1.81 8.79 -8.05
CA TYR A 66 -2.36 7.45 -8.12
C TYR A 66 -3.16 7.12 -6.86
N ILE A 67 -2.61 7.44 -5.69
CA ILE A 67 -3.28 7.11 -4.45
C ILE A 67 -4.60 7.86 -4.33
N MET A 68 -4.63 9.12 -4.73
CA MET A 68 -5.84 9.89 -4.57
C MET A 68 -6.90 9.55 -5.60
N SER A 69 -6.51 9.15 -6.79
CA SER A 69 -7.48 8.91 -7.84
C SER A 69 -7.74 7.43 -8.13
N GLY A 70 -6.77 6.61 -7.84
CA GLY A 70 -6.90 5.20 -8.22
C GLY A 70 -6.61 4.96 -9.68
N ASP A 71 -6.14 5.97 -10.39
CA ASP A 71 -5.91 5.85 -11.81
C ASP A 71 -4.50 5.34 -12.07
N PRO A 72 -4.34 4.11 -12.54
CA PRO A 72 -3.01 3.55 -12.71
C PRO A 72 -2.17 4.23 -13.78
N THR A 73 -2.77 5.07 -14.60
CA THR A 73 -1.98 5.75 -15.61
C THR A 73 -1.06 6.81 -15.01
N TYR A 74 -1.22 7.14 -13.73
CA TYR A 74 -0.28 8.01 -13.08
C TYR A 74 1.07 7.33 -12.93
N ILE A 75 1.12 5.99 -13.03
CA ILE A 75 2.36 5.25 -12.81
C ILE A 75 2.86 4.72 -14.14
N THR A 76 4.12 4.99 -14.44
CA THR A 76 4.69 4.52 -15.70
C THR A 76 4.69 3.00 -15.76
N SER A 77 4.59 2.46 -16.96
CA SER A 77 4.67 1.01 -17.11
C SER A 77 6.11 0.55 -17.18
N HIS A 78 7.07 1.46 -17.13
CA HIS A 78 8.49 1.14 -17.21
C HIS A 78 8.87 0.17 -16.07
N ASN A 79 9.58 -0.87 -16.40
CA ASN A 79 10.02 -1.89 -15.47
C ASN A 79 8.87 -2.56 -14.71
N GLY A 80 7.71 -2.57 -15.30
CA GLY A 80 6.56 -3.23 -14.66
C GLY A 80 6.00 -2.50 -13.47
N ALA A 81 6.37 -1.23 -13.29
CA ALA A 81 5.97 -0.49 -12.10
C ALA A 81 4.45 -0.39 -11.97
N ARG A 82 3.75 -0.12 -13.08
CA ARG A 82 2.30 0.02 -13.02
C ARG A 82 1.64 -1.26 -12.56
N SER A 83 2.07 -2.38 -13.12
CA SER A 83 1.49 -3.66 -12.74
C SER A 83 1.78 -3.98 -11.28
N LEU A 84 2.99 -3.63 -10.82
CA LEU A 84 3.33 -3.93 -9.46
C LEU A 84 2.51 -3.12 -8.47
N ILE A 85 2.33 -1.84 -8.70
CA ILE A 85 1.64 -1.04 -7.71
C ILE A 85 0.18 -1.41 -7.65
N MET A 86 -0.36 -1.95 -8.74
CA MET A 86 -1.75 -2.36 -8.75
C MET A 86 -1.99 -3.65 -7.99
N LYS A 87 -0.93 -4.36 -7.62
CA LYS A 87 -1.10 -5.59 -6.88
C LYS A 87 -1.40 -5.36 -5.42
N MET A 88 -1.31 -4.14 -4.94
CA MET A 88 -1.52 -3.86 -3.55
C MET A 88 -2.60 -2.81 -3.40
N GLU A 89 -3.38 -2.89 -2.35
CA GLU A 89 -4.42 -1.91 -2.11
C GLU A 89 -3.80 -0.57 -1.79
N ARG A 90 -4.47 0.50 -2.20
CA ARG A 90 -3.90 1.81 -1.99
C ARG A 90 -3.77 2.15 -0.51
N ASP A 91 -4.70 1.69 0.31
CA ASP A 91 -4.61 1.96 1.73
C ASP A 91 -3.41 1.24 2.35
N GLU A 92 -3.03 0.09 1.81
CA GLU A 92 -1.85 -0.60 2.32
C GLU A 92 -0.59 0.18 1.98
N LEU A 93 -0.57 0.82 0.83
CA LEU A 93 0.57 1.64 0.47
C LEU A 93 0.67 2.86 1.39
N VAL A 94 -0.45 3.48 1.67
CA VAL A 94 -0.47 4.63 2.54
C VAL A 94 -0.07 4.24 3.96
N GLU A 95 -0.54 3.09 4.40
CA GLU A 95 -0.20 2.61 5.73
C GLU A 95 1.31 2.42 5.86
N GLU A 96 1.92 1.83 4.86
CA GLU A 96 3.36 1.62 4.90
C GLU A 96 4.11 2.96 4.92
N MET A 97 3.67 3.90 4.12
CA MET A 97 4.32 5.19 4.09
C MET A 97 4.18 5.90 5.42
N LEU A 98 3.01 5.82 6.04
CA LEU A 98 2.79 6.51 7.29
C LEU A 98 3.57 5.86 8.41
N LYS A 99 3.64 4.54 8.42
CA LYS A 99 4.41 3.86 9.45
C LYS A 99 5.88 4.25 9.36
N THR A 100 6.40 4.32 8.15
CA THR A 100 7.78 4.71 7.97
C THR A 100 8.01 6.15 8.42
N TYR A 101 7.05 7.01 8.12
CA TYR A 101 7.17 8.40 8.50
C TYR A 101 7.17 8.54 10.02
N ILE A 102 6.31 7.79 10.69
CA ILE A 102 6.24 7.82 12.14
C ILE A 102 7.54 7.32 12.75
N GLU A 103 8.06 6.22 12.21
CA GLU A 103 9.30 5.68 12.72
C GLU A 103 10.45 6.64 12.52
N HIS A 104 10.49 7.28 11.37
CA HIS A 104 11.57 8.20 11.08
C HIS A 104 11.53 9.40 12.02
N ASN A 105 10.35 9.82 12.42
CA ASN A 105 10.24 10.96 13.31
C ASN A 105 10.14 10.56 14.79
N GLU A 106 10.24 9.28 15.03
CA GLU A 106 10.26 8.78 16.40
C GLU A 106 9.06 9.22 17.21
N TRP A 107 7.89 9.17 16.62
CA TRP A 107 6.69 9.56 17.33
C TRP A 107 6.15 8.50 18.26
N GLU A 108 6.61 7.30 18.20
CA GLU A 108 6.10 6.27 19.06
C GLU A 108 6.52 6.36 20.47
#